data_ba300eb0e286ddb5c6700b79b2b1e710
#
_entry.id   ba300eb0e286ddb5c6700b79b2b1e710
#
_cell.length_a   1.000
_cell.length_b   1.000
_cell.length_c   1.000
_cell.angle_alpha   90.00
_cell.angle_beta   90.00
_cell.angle_gamma   90.00
#
_symmetry.space_group_name_H-M   'P 1'
#
loop_
_entity.id
_entity.type
_entity.pdbx_description
1 polymer ?
#
loop_
_entity_poly.entity_id
_entity_poly.type
_entity_poly.pdbx_seq_one_letter_code
_entity_poly.pdbx_strand_id
1 'polypeptide(L)'
;MFGERPVINDLGTVAFFANLDTVGSGIFTVSNGVTTTIAESNQPRGAFGLPVINNKSAVAYLSQVENGSAIFLSIDGSTTSIVDTNDSFSDFDGYAINDANTIAFSARLDTGERGIFTITSDGVTFPIADTTSKFSFVFPPAINNPGTVAFKGILKEGTEGIFTVNNGTITTIADNSNTFSFFENPAINDVGTVAFKGVLKDGGLGIYTGPDPVADKVIATDDTLLGLTVTNIYFSNKGLNNNNQIVFYAILADGTGGIFRADPESEPPTCIPEATPILGLLTVGVVGTTLGVVKRKSPVI
;
A
#
# COMPACT_ATOMS: atom_id res chain seq x y z
N MET A 1 -4.68 -14.40 19.93
CA MET A 1 -3.44 -13.94 19.24
C MET A 1 -3.91 -12.93 18.21
N PHE A 2 -3.43 -11.68 18.31
CA PHE A 2 -3.80 -10.63 17.33
C PHE A 2 -3.32 -11.04 15.94
N GLY A 3 -4.16 -10.80 14.93
CA GLY A 3 -3.82 -11.06 13.54
C GLY A 3 -2.70 -10.12 13.08
N GLU A 4 -1.88 -10.59 12.18
CA GLU A 4 -0.81 -9.81 11.56
C GLU A 4 -1.42 -8.68 10.71
N ARG A 5 -0.79 -7.49 10.72
CA ARG A 5 -1.08 -6.32 9.89
C ARG A 5 -2.42 -5.59 10.20
N PRO A 6 -2.58 -4.98 11.38
CA PRO A 6 -3.64 -4.01 11.59
C PRO A 6 -3.48 -2.81 10.65
N VAL A 7 -4.59 -2.15 10.33
CA VAL A 7 -4.62 -0.90 9.54
C VAL A 7 -5.27 0.20 10.37
N ILE A 8 -4.85 1.45 10.14
CA ILE A 8 -5.32 2.63 10.86
C ILE A 8 -5.74 3.70 9.86
N ASN A 9 -6.80 4.44 10.16
CA ASN A 9 -7.22 5.61 9.40
C ASN A 9 -6.77 6.92 10.08
N ASP A 10 -6.98 8.06 9.42
CA ASP A 10 -6.58 9.38 9.93
C ASP A 10 -7.37 9.81 11.18
N LEU A 11 -8.50 9.18 11.49
CA LEU A 11 -9.29 9.40 12.70
C LEU A 11 -8.77 8.59 13.90
N GLY A 12 -7.71 7.79 13.72
CA GLY A 12 -7.13 6.91 14.74
C GLY A 12 -7.94 5.63 14.99
N THR A 13 -8.90 5.29 14.12
CA THR A 13 -9.60 4.01 14.18
C THR A 13 -8.72 2.92 13.58
N VAL A 14 -8.47 1.87 14.34
CA VAL A 14 -7.70 0.70 13.92
C VAL A 14 -8.64 -0.43 13.55
N ALA A 15 -8.49 -1.01 12.36
CA ALA A 15 -9.18 -2.24 11.98
C ALA A 15 -8.18 -3.41 11.95
N PHE A 16 -8.60 -4.57 12.45
CA PHE A 16 -7.73 -5.75 12.56
C PHE A 16 -8.54 -7.05 12.53
N PHE A 17 -7.85 -8.10 12.13
CA PHE A 17 -8.30 -9.47 12.27
C PHE A 17 -7.82 -10.04 13.62
N ALA A 18 -8.64 -10.83 14.30
CA ALA A 18 -8.23 -11.58 15.49
C ALA A 18 -8.83 -12.98 15.53
N ASN A 19 -8.05 -13.93 16.08
CA ASN A 19 -8.59 -15.21 16.50
C ASN A 19 -9.15 -15.05 17.93
N LEU A 20 -10.31 -15.63 18.19
CA LEU A 20 -10.95 -15.63 19.50
C LEU A 20 -10.40 -16.76 20.38
N ASP A 21 -10.45 -16.61 21.71
CA ASP A 21 -10.00 -17.63 22.67
C ASP A 21 -10.90 -18.88 22.63
N THR A 22 -12.14 -18.71 22.24
CA THR A 22 -13.05 -19.77 21.84
C THR A 22 -12.78 -20.17 20.39
N VAL A 23 -13.46 -21.17 19.87
CA VAL A 23 -13.34 -21.51 18.44
C VAL A 23 -13.92 -20.37 17.61
N GLY A 24 -13.07 -19.71 16.79
CA GLY A 24 -13.54 -18.65 15.90
C GLY A 24 -12.51 -17.58 15.59
N SER A 25 -12.91 -16.65 14.74
CA SER A 25 -12.13 -15.48 14.33
C SER A 25 -13.06 -14.31 13.97
N GLY A 26 -12.52 -13.11 13.90
CA GLY A 26 -13.35 -11.95 13.55
C GLY A 26 -12.55 -10.77 13.00
N ILE A 27 -13.28 -9.83 12.43
CA ILE A 27 -12.84 -8.50 12.05
C ILE A 27 -13.38 -7.50 13.08
N PHE A 28 -12.49 -6.68 13.60
CA PHE A 28 -12.78 -5.74 14.67
C PHE A 28 -12.25 -4.37 14.33
N THR A 29 -12.86 -3.33 14.92
CA THR A 29 -12.27 -1.99 14.97
C THR A 29 -12.09 -1.54 16.42
N VAL A 30 -11.07 -0.71 16.65
CA VAL A 30 -10.85 0.00 17.92
C VAL A 30 -10.77 1.49 17.66
N SER A 31 -11.58 2.27 18.35
CA SER A 31 -11.53 3.72 18.33
C SER A 31 -11.76 4.24 19.75
N ASN A 32 -10.90 5.16 20.23
CA ASN A 32 -10.98 5.75 21.58
C ASN A 32 -11.10 4.69 22.70
N GLY A 33 -10.40 3.55 22.55
CA GLY A 33 -10.41 2.45 23.52
C GLY A 33 -11.66 1.57 23.48
N VAL A 34 -12.60 1.82 22.57
CA VAL A 34 -13.81 1.00 22.38
C VAL A 34 -13.58 0.04 21.21
N THR A 35 -13.74 -1.25 21.47
CA THR A 35 -13.70 -2.30 20.44
C THR A 35 -15.11 -2.54 19.91
N THR A 36 -15.24 -2.54 18.58
CA THR A 36 -16.47 -2.87 17.85
C THR A 36 -16.24 -4.10 16.99
N THR A 37 -17.14 -5.06 17.04
CA THR A 37 -17.16 -6.22 16.16
C THR A 37 -17.76 -5.83 14.81
N ILE A 38 -17.03 -6.08 13.72
CA ILE A 38 -17.49 -5.88 12.35
C ILE A 38 -18.06 -7.20 11.79
N ALA A 39 -17.36 -8.30 12.02
CA ALA A 39 -17.78 -9.63 11.61
C ALA A 39 -17.16 -10.69 12.52
N GLU A 40 -17.87 -11.78 12.76
CA GLU A 40 -17.39 -12.95 13.49
C GLU A 40 -17.79 -14.24 12.77
N SER A 41 -16.96 -15.27 12.91
CA SER A 41 -17.20 -16.62 12.42
C SER A 41 -16.76 -17.62 13.46
N ASN A 42 -17.54 -18.69 13.62
CA ASN A 42 -17.19 -19.84 14.45
C ASN A 42 -16.19 -20.79 13.78
N GLN A 43 -15.73 -20.47 12.56
CA GLN A 43 -14.70 -21.23 11.86
C GLN A 43 -13.31 -20.82 12.36
N PRO A 44 -12.45 -21.78 12.70
CA PRO A 44 -11.06 -21.48 13.03
C PRO A 44 -10.32 -21.08 11.76
N ARG A 45 -9.45 -20.08 11.86
CA ARG A 45 -8.50 -19.58 10.84
C ARG A 45 -8.92 -19.76 9.37
N GLY A 46 -9.03 -18.66 8.63
CA GLY A 46 -9.27 -18.67 7.18
C GLY A 46 -10.65 -18.18 6.75
N ALA A 47 -11.56 -17.87 7.71
CA ALA A 47 -12.86 -17.29 7.34
C ALA A 47 -12.74 -15.86 6.79
N PHE A 48 -11.70 -15.10 7.21
CA PHE A 48 -11.53 -13.70 6.86
C PHE A 48 -10.14 -13.40 6.30
N GLY A 49 -10.09 -12.54 5.29
CA GLY A 49 -8.90 -11.81 4.87
C GLY A 49 -8.59 -10.64 5.79
N LEU A 50 -7.45 -9.98 5.57
CA LEU A 50 -7.04 -8.80 6.34
C LEU A 50 -7.94 -7.60 6.01
N PRO A 51 -8.47 -6.85 6.98
CA PRO A 51 -9.31 -5.70 6.72
C PRO A 51 -8.55 -4.54 6.11
N VAL A 52 -9.26 -3.70 5.35
CA VAL A 52 -8.85 -2.35 4.98
C VAL A 52 -9.88 -1.36 5.50
N ILE A 53 -9.44 -0.15 5.87
CA ILE A 53 -10.29 0.90 6.43
C ILE A 53 -10.01 2.22 5.72
N ASN A 54 -11.05 3.02 5.50
CA ASN A 54 -10.93 4.38 4.97
C ASN A 54 -11.11 5.46 6.08
N ASN A 55 -10.94 6.73 5.73
CA ASN A 55 -11.07 7.84 6.69
C ASN A 55 -12.51 8.13 7.11
N LYS A 56 -13.50 7.49 6.52
CA LYS A 56 -14.90 7.48 6.99
C LYS A 56 -15.23 6.30 7.89
N SER A 57 -14.19 5.54 8.30
CA SER A 57 -14.31 4.32 9.10
C SER A 57 -15.11 3.19 8.46
N ALA A 58 -15.32 3.23 7.13
CA ALA A 58 -15.84 2.08 6.40
C ALA A 58 -14.74 1.01 6.32
N VAL A 59 -15.10 -0.25 6.57
CA VAL A 59 -14.19 -1.39 6.60
C VAL A 59 -14.57 -2.36 5.48
N ALA A 60 -13.61 -2.68 4.62
CA ALA A 60 -13.78 -3.77 3.65
C ALA A 60 -12.91 -4.97 4.05
N TYR A 61 -13.43 -6.17 3.82
CA TYR A 61 -12.76 -7.42 4.13
C TYR A 61 -13.24 -8.55 3.22
N LEU A 62 -12.37 -9.52 2.96
CA LEU A 62 -12.72 -10.75 2.29
C LEU A 62 -13.25 -11.76 3.32
N SER A 63 -14.28 -12.51 2.99
CA SER A 63 -14.76 -13.64 3.80
C SER A 63 -15.12 -14.82 2.92
N GLN A 64 -14.96 -16.02 3.50
CA GLN A 64 -15.51 -17.22 2.90
C GLN A 64 -17.04 -17.19 3.01
N VAL A 65 -17.72 -17.62 1.96
CA VAL A 65 -19.16 -17.83 1.87
C VAL A 65 -19.45 -19.29 1.47
N GLU A 66 -20.70 -19.71 1.45
CA GLU A 66 -21.07 -21.12 1.26
C GLU A 66 -20.43 -21.76 0.00
N ASN A 67 -20.34 -21.02 -1.10
CA ASN A 67 -19.81 -21.52 -2.38
C ASN A 67 -18.63 -20.69 -2.91
N GLY A 68 -17.76 -20.18 -2.04
CA GLY A 68 -16.61 -19.40 -2.49
C GLY A 68 -16.18 -18.33 -1.51
N SER A 69 -15.89 -17.14 -2.01
CA SER A 69 -15.50 -15.99 -1.21
C SER A 69 -16.19 -14.71 -1.70
N ALA A 70 -16.30 -13.73 -0.81
CA ALA A 70 -16.90 -12.44 -1.12
C ALA A 70 -16.13 -11.30 -0.45
N ILE A 71 -16.10 -10.13 -1.09
CA ILE A 71 -15.65 -8.89 -0.48
C ILE A 71 -16.86 -8.20 0.13
N PHE A 72 -16.78 -7.97 1.43
CA PHE A 72 -17.79 -7.27 2.22
C PHE A 72 -17.36 -5.85 2.49
N LEU A 73 -18.33 -4.94 2.55
CA LEU A 73 -18.17 -3.57 2.99
C LEU A 73 -19.10 -3.30 4.18
N SER A 74 -18.52 -2.87 5.29
CA SER A 74 -19.22 -2.44 6.49
C SER A 74 -19.16 -0.91 6.61
N ILE A 75 -20.33 -0.27 6.65
CA ILE A 75 -20.51 1.18 6.82
C ILE A 75 -21.51 1.39 7.94
N ASP A 76 -21.13 2.15 8.97
CA ASP A 76 -22.02 2.51 10.10
C ASP A 76 -22.73 1.31 10.74
N GLY A 77 -22.03 0.17 10.87
CA GLY A 77 -22.55 -1.05 11.44
C GLY A 77 -23.41 -1.91 10.51
N SER A 78 -23.65 -1.45 9.27
CA SER A 78 -24.33 -2.24 8.24
C SER A 78 -23.31 -2.89 7.31
N THR A 79 -23.38 -4.19 7.11
CA THR A 79 -22.46 -4.96 6.27
C THR A 79 -23.18 -5.53 5.06
N THR A 80 -22.62 -5.33 3.88
CA THR A 80 -23.13 -5.81 2.60
C THR A 80 -22.03 -6.55 1.85
N SER A 81 -22.37 -7.70 1.23
CA SER A 81 -21.52 -8.33 0.20
C SER A 81 -21.61 -7.48 -1.06
N ILE A 82 -20.45 -7.00 -1.57
CA ILE A 82 -20.42 -6.12 -2.75
C ILE A 82 -20.05 -6.89 -4.00
N VAL A 83 -19.24 -7.90 -3.89
CA VAL A 83 -18.83 -8.79 -4.98
C VAL A 83 -18.47 -10.15 -4.41
N ASP A 84 -18.85 -11.21 -5.10
CA ASP A 84 -18.53 -12.56 -4.72
C ASP A 84 -18.07 -13.42 -5.92
N THR A 85 -17.61 -14.65 -5.62
CA THR A 85 -17.15 -15.60 -6.63
C THR A 85 -18.29 -16.42 -7.28
N ASN A 86 -19.56 -16.08 -7.07
CA ASN A 86 -20.68 -16.74 -7.72
C ASN A 86 -21.08 -16.06 -9.04
N ASP A 87 -20.57 -14.85 -9.32
CA ASP A 87 -20.89 -14.08 -10.52
C ASP A 87 -19.92 -14.36 -11.68
N SER A 88 -18.85 -13.55 -11.79
CA SER A 88 -17.90 -13.62 -12.91
C SER A 88 -16.46 -13.84 -12.44
N PHE A 89 -16.27 -13.98 -11.15
CA PHE A 89 -14.95 -14.10 -10.51
C PHE A 89 -14.79 -15.47 -9.87
N SER A 90 -13.61 -16.07 -10.02
CA SER A 90 -13.26 -17.35 -9.39
C SER A 90 -12.37 -17.19 -8.16
N ASP A 91 -11.71 -16.02 -7.99
CA ASP A 91 -10.79 -15.76 -6.87
C ASP A 91 -10.49 -14.27 -6.72
N PHE A 92 -10.13 -13.86 -5.49
CA PHE A 92 -9.69 -12.50 -5.14
C PHE A 92 -8.31 -12.55 -4.48
N ASP A 93 -7.33 -11.77 -5.00
CA ASP A 93 -5.95 -11.77 -4.49
C ASP A 93 -5.67 -10.65 -3.47
N GLY A 94 -6.36 -9.51 -3.58
CA GLY A 94 -6.16 -8.38 -2.69
C GLY A 94 -7.01 -7.18 -3.05
N TYR A 95 -7.18 -6.27 -2.10
CA TYR A 95 -8.08 -5.12 -2.24
C TYR A 95 -7.62 -3.92 -1.42
N ALA A 96 -8.11 -2.74 -1.80
CA ALA A 96 -7.92 -1.46 -1.12
C ALA A 96 -9.21 -0.64 -1.23
N ILE A 97 -9.44 0.29 -0.31
CA ILE A 97 -10.62 1.15 -0.25
C ILE A 97 -10.21 2.62 -0.16
N ASN A 98 -10.97 3.52 -0.83
CA ASN A 98 -10.86 4.96 -0.69
C ASN A 98 -12.04 5.57 0.12
N ASP A 99 -12.01 6.89 0.35
CA ASP A 99 -13.04 7.58 1.15
C ASP A 99 -14.39 7.75 0.40
N ALA A 100 -14.44 7.46 -0.90
CA ALA A 100 -15.69 7.34 -1.63
C ALA A 100 -16.37 5.95 -1.47
N ASN A 101 -15.78 5.06 -0.64
CA ASN A 101 -16.17 3.66 -0.50
C ASN A 101 -16.02 2.86 -1.81
N THR A 102 -15.17 3.34 -2.73
CA THR A 102 -14.77 2.56 -3.89
C THR A 102 -13.69 1.58 -3.48
N ILE A 103 -13.87 0.31 -3.80
CA ILE A 103 -12.90 -0.74 -3.56
C ILE A 103 -12.20 -1.06 -4.87
N ALA A 104 -10.86 -0.96 -4.90
CA ALA A 104 -10.04 -1.54 -5.95
C ALA A 104 -9.62 -2.95 -5.52
N PHE A 105 -9.73 -3.92 -6.41
CA PHE A 105 -9.37 -5.31 -6.11
C PHE A 105 -8.75 -6.00 -7.32
N SER A 106 -7.87 -6.97 -7.07
CA SER A 106 -7.38 -7.89 -8.08
C SER A 106 -8.13 -9.22 -7.98
N ALA A 107 -8.53 -9.73 -9.12
CA ALA A 107 -9.33 -10.95 -9.19
C ALA A 107 -8.96 -11.81 -10.41
N ARG A 108 -9.32 -13.08 -10.33
CA ARG A 108 -9.35 -13.99 -11.46
C ARG A 108 -10.79 -14.13 -11.94
N LEU A 109 -11.02 -14.02 -13.24
CA LEU A 109 -12.30 -14.27 -13.88
C LEU A 109 -12.52 -15.79 -14.05
N ASP A 110 -13.78 -16.21 -14.19
CA ASP A 110 -14.15 -17.61 -14.49
C ASP A 110 -13.57 -18.10 -15.81
N THR A 111 -13.34 -17.17 -16.74
CA THR A 111 -12.68 -17.42 -18.03
C THR A 111 -11.17 -17.68 -17.91
N GLY A 112 -10.59 -17.43 -16.71
CA GLY A 112 -9.20 -17.70 -16.37
C GLY A 112 -8.28 -16.50 -16.41
N GLU A 113 -8.68 -15.39 -17.01
CA GLU A 113 -7.93 -14.14 -17.04
C GLU A 113 -7.88 -13.49 -15.65
N ARG A 114 -6.83 -12.68 -15.43
CA ARG A 114 -6.70 -11.84 -14.24
C ARG A 114 -6.92 -10.39 -14.58
N GLY A 115 -7.45 -9.65 -13.61
CA GLY A 115 -7.65 -8.22 -13.77
C GLY A 115 -7.63 -7.46 -12.45
N ILE A 116 -7.51 -6.16 -12.59
CA ILE A 116 -7.78 -5.18 -11.53
C ILE A 116 -9.09 -4.51 -11.89
N PHE A 117 -9.95 -4.43 -10.91
CA PHE A 117 -11.28 -3.86 -11.00
C PHE A 117 -11.48 -2.84 -9.90
N THR A 118 -12.39 -1.90 -10.11
CA THR A 118 -12.97 -1.10 -9.05
C THR A 118 -14.44 -1.39 -8.94
N ILE A 119 -14.97 -1.37 -7.72
CA ILE A 119 -16.40 -1.51 -7.44
C ILE A 119 -16.83 -0.39 -6.49
N THR A 120 -17.94 0.24 -6.81
CA THR A 120 -18.55 1.27 -5.97
C THR A 120 -19.49 0.64 -4.93
N SER A 121 -19.87 1.38 -3.92
CA SER A 121 -20.75 0.89 -2.83
C SER A 121 -22.15 0.46 -3.30
N ASP A 122 -22.59 0.87 -4.48
CA ASP A 122 -23.82 0.45 -5.15
C ASP A 122 -23.64 -0.79 -6.05
N GLY A 123 -22.44 -1.41 -6.04
CA GLY A 123 -22.15 -2.66 -6.72
C GLY A 123 -21.77 -2.53 -8.21
N VAL A 124 -21.53 -1.30 -8.70
CA VAL A 124 -21.11 -1.11 -10.10
C VAL A 124 -19.61 -1.39 -10.23
N THR A 125 -19.26 -2.37 -11.07
CA THR A 125 -17.87 -2.81 -11.31
C THR A 125 -17.33 -2.22 -12.60
N PHE A 126 -16.08 -1.73 -12.56
CA PHE A 126 -15.33 -1.20 -13.70
C PHE A 126 -13.98 -1.93 -13.83
N PRO A 127 -13.62 -2.44 -15.02
CA PRO A 127 -12.28 -2.97 -15.28
C PRO A 127 -11.26 -1.82 -15.35
N ILE A 128 -10.11 -2.02 -14.71
CA ILE A 128 -9.00 -1.05 -14.66
C ILE A 128 -7.82 -1.51 -15.51
N ALA A 129 -7.41 -2.78 -15.36
CA ALA A 129 -6.35 -3.40 -16.11
C ALA A 129 -6.56 -4.92 -16.12
N ASP A 130 -6.23 -5.58 -17.22
CA ASP A 130 -6.45 -7.02 -17.35
C ASP A 130 -5.35 -7.72 -18.17
N THR A 131 -5.36 -9.06 -18.12
CA THR A 131 -4.44 -9.91 -18.87
C THR A 131 -4.93 -10.22 -20.28
N THR A 132 -6.05 -9.69 -20.73
CA THR A 132 -6.52 -9.85 -22.11
C THR A 132 -5.79 -8.91 -23.06
N SER A 133 -5.45 -7.71 -22.61
CA SER A 133 -4.86 -6.64 -23.43
C SER A 133 -3.35 -6.47 -23.21
N LYS A 134 -2.92 -5.62 -22.30
CA LYS A 134 -1.53 -5.15 -22.16
C LYS A 134 -0.69 -6.01 -21.23
N PHE A 135 -1.29 -6.57 -20.17
CA PHE A 135 -0.57 -7.27 -19.13
C PHE A 135 -0.59 -8.79 -19.33
N SER A 136 0.46 -9.49 -18.87
CA SER A 136 0.48 -10.94 -18.66
C SER A 136 0.14 -11.30 -17.20
N PHE A 137 0.37 -10.37 -16.26
CA PHE A 137 -0.01 -10.52 -14.85
C PHE A 137 -0.21 -9.16 -14.19
N VAL A 138 -1.12 -9.09 -13.22
CA VAL A 138 -1.38 -7.92 -12.36
C VAL A 138 -1.42 -8.36 -10.90
N PHE A 139 -0.90 -7.51 -10.01
CA PHE A 139 -0.79 -7.76 -8.57
C PHE A 139 -1.79 -6.89 -7.79
N PRO A 140 -2.00 -7.15 -6.47
CA PRO A 140 -2.91 -6.37 -5.64
C PRO A 140 -2.73 -4.86 -5.74
N PRO A 141 -3.83 -4.09 -5.92
CA PRO A 141 -3.80 -2.66 -6.12
C PRO A 141 -3.76 -1.85 -4.81
N ALA A 142 -3.40 -0.57 -4.95
CA ALA A 142 -3.74 0.51 -4.05
C ALA A 142 -4.63 1.53 -4.78
N ILE A 143 -5.47 2.25 -4.06
CA ILE A 143 -6.35 3.30 -4.61
C ILE A 143 -6.29 4.53 -3.72
N ASN A 144 -6.31 5.73 -4.32
CA ASN A 144 -6.42 6.99 -3.60
C ASN A 144 -7.84 7.60 -3.70
N ASN A 145 -8.08 8.71 -3.00
CA ASN A 145 -9.38 9.38 -3.00
C ASN A 145 -9.78 9.97 -4.36
N PRO A 146 -8.88 10.51 -5.19
CA PRO A 146 -9.19 10.87 -6.57
C PRO A 146 -9.54 9.68 -7.49
N GLY A 147 -9.42 8.43 -7.03
CA GLY A 147 -9.75 7.23 -7.80
C GLY A 147 -8.63 6.70 -8.69
N THR A 148 -7.40 7.22 -8.54
CA THR A 148 -6.23 6.64 -9.21
C THR A 148 -5.86 5.32 -8.57
N VAL A 149 -5.72 4.29 -9.39
CA VAL A 149 -5.31 2.94 -8.96
C VAL A 149 -3.84 2.72 -9.30
N ALA A 150 -3.03 2.40 -8.30
CA ALA A 150 -1.62 2.04 -8.46
C ALA A 150 -1.43 0.53 -8.26
N PHE A 151 -0.62 -0.11 -9.08
CA PHE A 151 -0.35 -1.54 -8.99
C PHE A 151 0.99 -1.93 -9.61
N LYS A 152 1.49 -3.09 -9.21
CA LYS A 152 2.56 -3.78 -9.90
C LYS A 152 1.97 -4.65 -11.00
N GLY A 153 2.58 -4.64 -12.19
CA GLY A 153 2.15 -5.46 -13.33
C GLY A 153 3.33 -6.01 -14.13
N ILE A 154 3.08 -7.06 -14.89
CA ILE A 154 4.00 -7.61 -15.88
C ILE A 154 3.33 -7.44 -17.24
N LEU A 155 3.99 -6.75 -18.15
CA LEU A 155 3.52 -6.58 -19.52
C LEU A 155 3.67 -7.89 -20.31
N LYS A 156 2.96 -8.04 -21.43
CA LYS A 156 3.02 -9.25 -22.26
C LYS A 156 4.42 -9.51 -22.84
N GLU A 157 5.20 -8.46 -23.06
CA GLU A 157 6.61 -8.55 -23.48
C GLU A 157 7.56 -8.91 -22.33
N GLY A 158 7.06 -9.10 -21.11
CA GLY A 158 7.84 -9.54 -19.95
C GLY A 158 8.39 -8.40 -19.07
N THR A 159 8.16 -7.13 -19.43
CA THR A 159 8.58 -5.98 -18.61
C THR A 159 7.73 -5.92 -17.33
N GLU A 160 8.37 -6.02 -16.18
CA GLU A 160 7.75 -5.78 -14.85
C GLU A 160 7.85 -4.31 -14.50
N GLY A 161 6.78 -3.74 -13.92
CA GLY A 161 6.80 -2.34 -13.52
C GLY A 161 5.72 -1.98 -12.50
N ILE A 162 5.81 -0.72 -12.07
CA ILE A 162 4.80 -0.02 -11.28
C ILE A 162 4.01 0.88 -12.22
N PHE A 163 2.70 0.73 -12.18
CA PHE A 163 1.77 1.44 -13.06
C PHE A 163 0.71 2.16 -12.24
N THR A 164 0.17 3.23 -12.81
CA THR A 164 -1.07 3.85 -12.34
C THR A 164 -2.09 3.89 -13.46
N VAL A 165 -3.37 3.82 -13.08
CA VAL A 165 -4.50 4.05 -14.00
C VAL A 165 -5.40 5.12 -13.40
N ASN A 166 -5.68 6.14 -14.20
CA ASN A 166 -6.65 7.18 -13.89
C ASN A 166 -7.48 7.46 -15.14
N ASN A 167 -8.82 7.40 -15.04
CA ASN A 167 -9.73 7.63 -16.15
C ASN A 167 -9.34 6.83 -17.42
N GLY A 168 -8.96 5.56 -17.27
CA GLY A 168 -8.56 4.68 -18.36
C GLY A 168 -7.16 4.92 -18.92
N THR A 169 -6.44 5.93 -18.45
CA THR A 169 -5.06 6.21 -18.88
C THR A 169 -4.07 5.45 -18.00
N ILE A 170 -3.28 4.57 -18.61
CA ILE A 170 -2.20 3.82 -17.94
C ILE A 170 -0.91 4.63 -18.04
N THR A 171 -0.29 4.90 -16.89
CA THR A 171 1.02 5.55 -16.78
C THR A 171 2.03 4.60 -16.13
N THR A 172 3.22 4.47 -16.71
CA THR A 172 4.34 3.75 -16.10
C THR A 172 5.06 4.69 -15.14
N ILE A 173 5.19 4.28 -13.88
CA ILE A 173 5.93 5.02 -12.85
C ILE A 173 7.41 4.59 -12.84
N ALA A 174 7.66 3.28 -12.89
CA ALA A 174 9.00 2.71 -13.01
C ALA A 174 8.88 1.31 -13.62
N ASP A 175 9.92 0.85 -14.31
CA ASP A 175 9.96 -0.50 -14.86
C ASP A 175 11.37 -1.12 -14.79
N ASN A 176 11.45 -2.43 -15.09
CA ASN A 176 12.71 -3.17 -15.04
C ASN A 176 13.50 -3.16 -16.35
N SER A 177 13.14 -2.31 -17.31
CA SER A 177 13.88 -2.18 -18.59
C SER A 177 15.31 -1.66 -18.36
N ASN A 178 15.50 -0.73 -17.45
CA ASN A 178 16.77 -0.06 -17.19
C ASN A 178 17.42 -0.48 -15.85
N THR A 179 17.13 0.23 -14.78
CA THR A 179 17.90 0.19 -13.53
C THR A 179 17.38 -0.83 -12.52
N PHE A 180 16.08 -1.02 -12.48
CA PHE A 180 15.45 -1.95 -11.55
C PHE A 180 15.44 -3.39 -12.08
N SER A 181 15.40 -4.37 -11.16
CA SER A 181 15.26 -5.80 -11.45
C SER A 181 13.97 -6.39 -10.91
N PHE A 182 13.40 -5.77 -9.84
CA PHE A 182 12.20 -6.27 -9.15
C PHE A 182 11.50 -5.15 -8.39
N PHE A 183 10.18 -5.29 -8.19
CA PHE A 183 9.34 -4.37 -7.43
C PHE A 183 8.43 -5.11 -6.46
N GLU A 184 8.14 -4.50 -5.30
CA GLU A 184 7.00 -4.88 -4.45
C GLU A 184 5.78 -4.01 -4.78
N ASN A 185 4.60 -4.37 -4.22
CA ASN A 185 3.36 -3.63 -4.47
C ASN A 185 3.46 -2.18 -3.99
N PRO A 186 2.98 -1.21 -4.78
CA PRO A 186 3.09 0.21 -4.47
C PRO A 186 2.07 0.66 -3.42
N ALA A 187 2.39 1.80 -2.78
CA ALA A 187 1.45 2.70 -2.12
C ALA A 187 1.15 3.89 -3.03
N ILE A 188 -0.03 4.49 -2.88
CA ILE A 188 -0.40 5.77 -3.52
C ILE A 188 -1.13 6.63 -2.50
N ASN A 189 -0.87 7.96 -2.52
CA ASN A 189 -1.58 8.93 -1.70
C ASN A 189 -2.51 9.83 -2.53
N ASP A 190 -3.25 10.72 -1.87
CA ASP A 190 -4.25 11.58 -2.53
C ASP A 190 -3.66 12.69 -3.39
N VAL A 191 -2.40 13.05 -3.18
CA VAL A 191 -1.68 13.99 -4.05
C VAL A 191 -1.04 13.31 -5.27
N GLY A 192 -1.24 11.98 -5.41
CA GLY A 192 -0.78 11.20 -6.57
C GLY A 192 0.66 10.68 -6.45
N THR A 193 1.33 10.88 -5.32
CA THR A 193 2.65 10.28 -5.10
C THR A 193 2.51 8.77 -4.98
N VAL A 194 3.34 8.04 -5.73
CA VAL A 194 3.46 6.59 -5.66
C VAL A 194 4.78 6.24 -4.98
N ALA A 195 4.75 5.40 -3.96
CA ALA A 195 5.95 4.87 -3.32
C ALA A 195 6.00 3.35 -3.46
N PHE A 196 7.17 2.81 -3.73
CA PHE A 196 7.37 1.38 -3.88
C PHE A 196 8.75 0.95 -3.39
N LYS A 197 8.85 -0.31 -2.99
CA LYS A 197 10.14 -0.94 -2.73
C LYS A 197 10.63 -1.57 -4.02
N GLY A 198 11.86 -1.26 -4.42
CA GLY A 198 12.52 -1.75 -5.61
C GLY A 198 13.88 -2.37 -5.32
N VAL A 199 14.27 -3.32 -6.15
CA VAL A 199 15.62 -3.90 -6.17
C VAL A 199 16.30 -3.45 -7.45
N LEU A 200 17.52 -2.92 -7.32
CA LEU A 200 18.33 -2.52 -8.46
C LEU A 200 19.01 -3.74 -9.10
N LYS A 201 19.42 -3.64 -10.36
CA LYS A 201 20.15 -4.71 -11.07
C LYS A 201 21.52 -5.03 -10.47
N ASP A 202 22.12 -4.08 -9.76
CA ASP A 202 23.36 -4.26 -9.00
C ASP A 202 23.15 -4.89 -7.62
N GLY A 203 21.88 -5.15 -7.23
CA GLY A 203 21.50 -5.78 -5.97
C GLY A 203 21.10 -4.79 -4.86
N GLY A 204 21.18 -3.48 -5.07
CA GLY A 204 20.72 -2.47 -4.12
C GLY A 204 19.20 -2.56 -3.90
N LEU A 205 18.77 -2.48 -2.65
CA LEU A 205 17.38 -2.53 -2.22
C LEU A 205 16.98 -1.17 -1.64
N GLY A 206 15.86 -0.59 -2.10
CA GLY A 206 15.44 0.71 -1.59
C GLY A 206 13.95 0.99 -1.73
N ILE A 207 13.54 2.13 -1.18
CA ILE A 207 12.22 2.74 -1.36
C ILE A 207 12.37 3.92 -2.30
N TYR A 208 11.52 3.97 -3.31
CA TYR A 208 11.57 4.96 -4.38
C TYR A 208 10.18 5.55 -4.64
N THR A 209 10.15 6.72 -5.29
CA THR A 209 8.89 7.39 -5.68
C THR A 209 8.82 7.69 -7.18
N GLY A 210 9.77 7.20 -7.95
CA GLY A 210 9.86 7.35 -9.40
C GLY A 210 10.95 6.48 -10.00
N PRO A 211 11.23 6.64 -11.30
CA PRO A 211 12.10 5.76 -12.06
C PRO A 211 13.61 6.02 -11.85
N ASP A 212 13.99 7.18 -11.33
CA ASP A 212 15.39 7.54 -11.12
C ASP A 212 15.86 7.06 -9.74
N PRO A 213 16.81 6.08 -9.66
CA PRO A 213 17.25 5.50 -8.39
C PRO A 213 18.08 6.47 -7.53
N VAL A 214 18.41 7.66 -8.04
CA VAL A 214 19.14 8.72 -7.30
C VAL A 214 18.20 9.85 -6.91
N ALA A 215 17.49 10.43 -7.90
CA ALA A 215 16.60 11.57 -7.67
C ALA A 215 15.32 11.19 -6.91
N ASP A 216 14.77 10.00 -7.18
CA ASP A 216 13.52 9.52 -6.58
C ASP A 216 13.74 8.58 -5.37
N LYS A 217 15.00 8.45 -4.92
CA LYS A 217 15.35 7.60 -3.77
C LYS A 217 14.85 8.23 -2.47
N VAL A 218 14.17 7.42 -1.66
CA VAL A 218 13.79 7.75 -0.28
C VAL A 218 14.85 7.27 0.68
N ILE A 219 15.19 5.98 0.62
CA ILE A 219 16.22 5.29 1.41
C ILE A 219 16.60 4.00 0.69
N ALA A 220 17.87 3.59 0.77
CA ALA A 220 18.34 2.32 0.22
C ALA A 220 19.32 1.63 1.15
N THR A 221 19.62 0.36 0.89
CA THR A 221 20.77 -0.33 1.47
C THR A 221 22.04 0.45 1.14
N ASP A 222 23.01 0.39 2.04
CA ASP A 222 24.26 1.15 2.03
C ASP A 222 24.11 2.66 2.33
N ASP A 223 22.89 3.20 2.44
CA ASP A 223 22.69 4.53 3.00
C ASP A 223 23.00 4.54 4.51
N THR A 224 23.34 5.72 5.04
CA THR A 224 23.62 5.90 6.47
C THR A 224 22.37 6.38 7.19
N LEU A 225 21.96 5.68 8.24
CA LEU A 225 20.86 6.02 9.13
C LEU A 225 21.32 5.92 10.59
N LEU A 226 21.17 7.00 11.37
CA LEU A 226 21.69 7.08 12.76
C LEU A 226 23.21 6.82 12.88
N GLY A 227 23.99 7.12 11.84
CA GLY A 227 25.44 6.87 11.82
C GLY A 227 25.84 5.42 11.51
N LEU A 228 24.86 4.54 11.17
CA LEU A 228 25.07 3.15 10.81
C LEU A 228 24.57 2.89 9.39
N THR A 229 25.19 1.92 8.73
CA THR A 229 24.78 1.50 7.37
C THR A 229 23.47 0.72 7.42
N VAL A 230 22.53 1.06 6.52
CA VAL A 230 21.29 0.30 6.33
C VAL A 230 21.60 -1.00 5.59
N THR A 231 21.19 -2.13 6.15
CA THR A 231 21.44 -3.46 5.57
C THR A 231 20.19 -4.13 5.01
N ASN A 232 19.01 -3.73 5.49
CA ASN A 232 17.74 -4.21 4.95
C ASN A 232 16.61 -3.21 5.21
N ILE A 233 15.57 -3.25 4.36
CA ILE A 233 14.43 -2.33 4.39
C ILE A 233 13.15 -3.12 4.14
N TYR A 234 12.12 -2.83 4.94
CA TYR A 234 10.76 -3.33 4.78
C TYR A 234 9.80 -2.14 4.63
N PHE A 235 8.98 -2.19 3.62
CA PHE A 235 7.99 -1.17 3.31
C PHE A 235 6.62 -1.80 3.15
N SER A 236 5.60 -1.16 3.73
CA SER A 236 4.20 -1.55 3.56
C SER A 236 3.54 -0.65 2.51
N ASN A 237 2.70 -1.21 1.65
CA ASN A 237 1.85 -0.42 0.75
C ASN A 237 0.82 0.48 1.49
N LYS A 238 0.84 0.53 2.82
CA LYS A 238 0.12 1.48 3.68
C LYS A 238 1.07 2.47 4.37
N GLY A 239 2.35 2.46 4.02
CA GLY A 239 3.39 3.28 4.65
C GLY A 239 3.55 4.68 4.07
N LEU A 240 2.64 5.16 3.23
CA LEU A 240 2.68 6.51 2.61
C LEU A 240 1.41 7.28 3.00
N ASN A 241 1.56 8.51 3.50
CA ASN A 241 0.45 9.40 3.81
C ASN A 241 0.33 10.59 2.84
N ASN A 242 -0.73 11.41 3.00
CA ASN A 242 -1.02 12.55 2.14
C ASN A 242 -0.04 13.74 2.30
N ASN A 243 0.80 13.73 3.32
CA ASN A 243 1.92 14.67 3.49
C ASN A 243 3.22 14.18 2.84
N ASN A 244 3.17 13.14 1.99
CA ASN A 244 4.33 12.48 1.40
C ASN A 244 5.32 11.92 2.42
N GLN A 245 4.88 11.65 3.64
CA GLN A 245 5.68 10.98 4.66
C GLN A 245 5.61 9.47 4.44
N ILE A 246 6.78 8.82 4.51
CA ILE A 246 6.92 7.38 4.27
C ILE A 246 7.44 6.71 5.52
N VAL A 247 6.69 5.74 6.05
CA VAL A 247 7.09 4.91 7.19
C VAL A 247 7.63 3.58 6.68
N PHE A 248 8.78 3.17 7.23
CA PHE A 248 9.44 1.92 6.89
C PHE A 248 10.17 1.33 8.12
N TYR A 249 10.47 0.04 8.05
CA TYR A 249 11.35 -0.61 9.01
C TYR A 249 12.71 -0.84 8.34
N ALA A 250 13.79 -0.52 9.05
CA ALA A 250 15.14 -0.78 8.56
C ALA A 250 15.95 -1.58 9.59
N ILE A 251 16.86 -2.41 9.07
CA ILE A 251 17.89 -3.13 9.83
C ILE A 251 19.23 -2.45 9.55
N LEU A 252 19.99 -2.18 10.61
CA LEU A 252 21.29 -1.51 10.55
C LEU A 252 22.44 -2.51 10.66
N ALA A 253 23.66 -2.07 10.33
CA ALA A 253 24.85 -2.93 10.26
C ALA A 253 25.24 -3.61 11.59
N ASP A 254 24.84 -3.05 12.73
CA ASP A 254 25.04 -3.65 14.05
C ASP A 254 23.96 -4.69 14.41
N GLY A 255 23.01 -4.97 13.52
CA GLY A 255 21.88 -5.88 13.71
C GLY A 255 20.68 -5.24 14.40
N THR A 256 20.74 -3.98 14.81
CA THR A 256 19.57 -3.28 15.36
C THR A 256 18.57 -2.98 14.28
N GLY A 257 17.29 -2.98 14.64
CA GLY A 257 16.18 -2.65 13.74
C GLY A 257 15.25 -1.62 14.35
N GLY A 258 14.64 -0.77 13.52
CA GLY A 258 13.74 0.27 13.97
C GLY A 258 12.71 0.67 12.92
N ILE A 259 11.65 1.33 13.39
CA ILE A 259 10.67 1.99 12.54
C ILE A 259 11.10 3.44 12.33
N PHE A 260 11.17 3.85 11.09
CA PHE A 260 11.62 5.18 10.68
C PHE A 260 10.56 5.85 9.82
N ARG A 261 10.61 7.18 9.77
CA ARG A 261 9.78 8.00 8.89
C ARG A 261 10.68 8.88 8.03
N ALA A 262 10.50 8.82 6.73
CA ALA A 262 11.05 9.79 5.79
C ALA A 262 10.02 10.92 5.60
N ASP A 263 10.45 12.16 5.78
CA ASP A 263 9.69 13.36 5.48
C ASP A 263 10.17 13.95 4.15
N PRO A 264 9.27 14.52 3.32
CA PRO A 264 9.69 15.30 2.16
C PRO A 264 10.55 16.48 2.64
N GLU A 265 11.55 16.87 1.83
CA GLU A 265 12.25 18.14 2.12
C GLU A 265 11.24 19.28 2.06
N SER A 266 11.18 20.12 3.10
CA SER A 266 10.48 21.39 3.01
C SER A 266 11.21 22.24 1.96
N GLU A 267 10.49 22.73 0.96
CA GLU A 267 11.07 23.74 0.07
C GLU A 267 11.71 24.85 0.93
N PRO A 268 12.96 25.24 0.65
CA PRO A 268 13.54 26.39 1.31
C PRO A 268 12.62 27.58 1.04
N PRO A 269 12.35 28.45 2.05
CA PRO A 269 11.59 29.66 1.81
C PRO A 269 12.24 30.42 0.66
N THR A 270 11.46 30.76 -0.35
CA THR A 270 11.91 31.54 -1.52
C THR A 270 12.37 32.92 -1.05
N CYS A 271 13.63 33.04 -0.71
CA CYS A 271 14.30 34.29 -0.43
C CYS A 271 15.63 34.30 -1.19
N ILE A 272 15.62 35.00 -2.34
CA ILE A 272 16.70 35.76 -3.00
C ILE A 272 18.09 35.09 -3.09
N PRO A 273 18.75 35.14 -4.26
CA PRO A 273 19.92 34.33 -4.59
C PRO A 273 21.18 34.82 -3.89
N GLU A 274 21.68 34.07 -2.92
CA GLU A 274 23.12 34.07 -2.63
C GLU A 274 23.63 32.64 -2.68
N ALA A 275 24.61 32.43 -3.53
CA ALA A 275 25.25 31.17 -3.79
C ALA A 275 26.06 30.72 -2.58
N THR A 276 25.58 29.64 -1.91
CA THR A 276 26.45 28.78 -1.09
C THR A 276 25.90 27.35 -1.11
N PRO A 277 26.74 26.33 -1.31
CA PRO A 277 26.30 24.95 -1.28
C PRO A 277 25.97 24.58 0.16
N ILE A 278 24.68 24.39 0.48
CA ILE A 278 24.26 23.88 1.78
C ILE A 278 24.23 22.36 1.70
N LEU A 279 25.18 21.77 2.40
CA LEU A 279 25.17 20.36 2.76
C LEU A 279 23.89 20.09 3.55
N GLY A 280 22.98 19.26 2.99
CA GLY A 280 21.72 18.93 3.65
C GLY A 280 21.97 18.28 5.03
N LEU A 281 21.52 18.94 6.08
CA LEU A 281 21.61 18.43 7.43
C LEU A 281 20.45 17.47 7.67
N LEU A 282 20.77 16.19 7.80
CA LEU A 282 19.83 15.16 8.23
C LEU A 282 19.43 15.45 9.69
N THR A 283 18.23 15.94 9.94
CA THR A 283 17.72 16.03 11.31
C THR A 283 16.96 14.76 11.64
N VAL A 284 17.54 13.95 12.51
CA VAL A 284 16.91 12.76 13.09
C VAL A 284 16.19 13.20 14.35
N GLY A 285 14.87 13.14 14.34
CA GLY A 285 14.05 13.27 15.56
C GLY A 285 13.77 11.89 16.13
N VAL A 286 14.22 11.60 17.34
CA VAL A 286 13.86 10.37 18.04
C VAL A 286 12.63 10.66 18.90
N VAL A 287 11.51 10.02 18.59
CA VAL A 287 10.31 10.01 19.43
C VAL A 287 10.12 8.58 19.93
N GLY A 288 10.54 8.33 21.17
CA GLY A 288 10.53 6.99 21.75
C GLY A 288 11.70 6.12 21.30
N THR A 289 11.82 4.91 21.81
CA THR A 289 12.98 4.04 21.64
C THR A 289 13.18 3.47 20.24
N THR A 290 12.33 3.81 19.22
CA THR A 290 12.38 3.17 17.90
C THR A 290 11.85 4.00 16.72
N LEU A 291 11.58 5.31 16.84
CA LEU A 291 11.10 6.12 15.70
C LEU A 291 12.16 7.15 15.30
N GLY A 292 12.71 7.03 14.09
CA GLY A 292 13.62 8.02 13.50
C GLY A 292 13.01 8.69 12.26
N VAL A 293 13.36 9.94 12.00
CA VAL A 293 12.90 10.70 10.83
C VAL A 293 14.06 10.93 9.87
N VAL A 294 13.88 10.56 8.61
CA VAL A 294 14.83 10.81 7.52
C VAL A 294 14.21 11.82 6.55
N LYS A 295 14.90 12.92 6.25
CA LYS A 295 14.44 13.88 5.23
C LYS A 295 14.84 13.43 3.82
N ARG A 296 13.91 13.53 2.89
CA ARG A 296 14.04 13.18 1.48
C ARG A 296 14.32 14.43 0.64
N LYS A 297 15.23 14.36 -0.35
CA LYS A 297 15.39 15.41 -1.36
C LYS A 297 14.27 15.36 -2.38
N SER A 298 13.63 16.49 -2.64
CA SER A 298 12.73 16.61 -3.79
C SER A 298 13.56 16.79 -5.07
N PRO A 299 13.16 16.17 -6.21
CA PRO A 299 13.81 16.45 -7.46
C PRO A 299 13.59 17.94 -7.81
N VAL A 300 14.68 18.61 -8.18
CA VAL A 300 14.62 19.96 -8.76
C VAL A 300 14.14 19.79 -10.20
N ILE A 301 12.99 20.37 -10.51
CA ILE A 301 12.51 20.50 -11.90
C ILE A 301 13.31 21.59 -12.60
#